data_335df59b416e6d33730cf017131fc6bf
#
_entry.id   335df59b416e6d33730cf017131fc6bf
#
_cell.length_a   1.000
_cell.length_b   1.000
_cell.length_c   1.000
_cell.angle_alpha   90.00
_cell.angle_beta   90.00
_cell.angle_gamma   90.00
#
_symmetry.space_group_name_H-M   'P 1'
#
loop_
_entity.id
_entity.type
_entity.pdbx_description
1 polymer ?
#
loop_
_entity_poly.entity_id
_entity_poly.type
_entity_poly.pdbx_seq_one_letter_code
_entity_poly.pdbx_strand_id
1 'polypeptide(L)'
;MMNEYIFERIDYDNDPEWVVKDFFNSLNLSQKFVWGVEKVLNKHGFVINETYCHFPDYKDPDPECHFEGIMFGVWEGEVIVPESVGFNYAKLACAKYLQLHPEDTKKVNYLLTQLP
;
A
#
# COMPACT_ATOMS: atom_id res chain seq x y z
N MET A 1 23.69 -5.03 8.78
CA MET A 1 22.81 -4.53 7.72
C MET A 1 21.43 -4.28 8.25
N MET A 2 20.92 -3.08 8.06
CA MET A 2 19.56 -2.77 8.52
C MET A 2 18.54 -3.42 7.61
N ASN A 3 17.57 -4.09 8.25
CA ASN A 3 16.43 -4.63 7.53
C ASN A 3 15.43 -3.50 7.31
N GLU A 4 15.14 -3.18 6.07
CA GLU A 4 14.21 -2.12 5.71
C GLU A 4 12.85 -2.66 5.26
N TYR A 5 12.57 -3.93 5.52
CA TYR A 5 11.26 -4.49 5.22
C TYR A 5 10.27 -4.13 6.35
N ILE A 6 9.18 -3.51 5.95
CA ILE A 6 8.10 -3.17 6.88
C ILE A 6 7.41 -4.45 7.33
N PHE A 7 7.05 -5.29 6.36
CA PHE A 7 6.48 -6.60 6.64
C PHE A 7 7.55 -7.66 6.43
N GLU A 8 7.96 -8.31 7.51
CA GLU A 8 8.96 -9.36 7.48
C GLU A 8 8.27 -10.72 7.40
N ARG A 9 8.99 -11.71 6.87
CA ARG A 9 8.57 -13.11 6.86
C ARG A 9 7.20 -13.32 6.19
N ILE A 10 7.03 -12.72 5.02
CA ILE A 10 5.80 -12.86 4.25
C ILE A 10 5.66 -14.33 3.81
N ASP A 11 4.51 -14.92 4.09
CA ASP A 11 4.20 -16.28 3.65
C ASP A 11 3.55 -16.23 2.27
N TYR A 12 4.38 -16.31 1.23
CA TYR A 12 3.91 -16.20 -0.16
C TYR A 12 3.01 -17.35 -0.58
N ASP A 13 3.08 -18.48 0.12
CA ASP A 13 2.31 -19.66 -0.24
C ASP A 13 0.91 -19.68 0.39
N ASN A 14 0.78 -19.16 1.60
CA ASN A 14 -0.45 -19.31 2.37
C ASN A 14 -1.16 -17.99 2.68
N ASP A 15 -0.50 -16.86 2.53
CA ASP A 15 -1.12 -15.55 2.79
C ASP A 15 -1.73 -15.03 1.49
N PRO A 16 -3.07 -15.01 1.35
CA PRO A 16 -3.69 -14.53 0.11
C PRO A 16 -3.51 -13.04 -0.13
N GLU A 17 -3.03 -12.30 0.87
CA GLU A 17 -2.83 -10.86 0.78
C GLU A 17 -1.35 -10.47 0.80
N TRP A 18 -0.46 -11.41 0.45
CA TRP A 18 0.98 -11.15 0.44
C TRP A 18 1.35 -9.98 -0.49
N VAL A 19 0.58 -9.77 -1.55
CA VAL A 19 0.83 -8.69 -2.50
C VAL A 19 0.72 -7.33 -1.81
N VAL A 20 -0.24 -7.15 -0.91
CA VAL A 20 -0.42 -5.89 -0.18
C VAL A 20 0.81 -5.61 0.68
N LYS A 21 1.31 -6.63 1.36
CA LYS A 21 2.52 -6.50 2.19
C LYS A 21 3.74 -6.14 1.35
N ASP A 22 3.93 -6.83 0.21
CA ASP A 22 5.02 -6.53 -0.71
C ASP A 22 4.89 -5.12 -1.29
N PHE A 23 3.68 -4.67 -1.55
CA PHE A 23 3.42 -3.33 -2.04
C PHE A 23 4.01 -2.28 -1.09
N PHE A 24 3.69 -2.37 0.21
CA PHE A 24 4.19 -1.41 1.18
C PHE A 24 5.71 -1.54 1.40
N ASN A 25 6.23 -2.77 1.36
CA ASN A 25 7.68 -2.97 1.40
C ASN A 25 8.37 -2.27 0.22
N SER A 26 7.80 -2.39 -0.98
CA SER A 26 8.36 -1.77 -2.17
C SER A 26 8.36 -0.24 -2.07
N LEU A 27 7.29 0.35 -1.52
CA LEU A 27 7.24 1.79 -1.29
C LEU A 27 8.36 2.24 -0.36
N ASN A 28 8.61 1.49 0.71
CA ASN A 28 9.68 1.84 1.65
C ASN A 28 11.05 1.71 1.00
N LEU A 29 11.28 0.63 0.27
CA LEU A 29 12.57 0.41 -0.40
C LEU A 29 12.85 1.47 -1.47
N SER A 30 11.82 2.00 -2.10
CA SER A 30 11.94 3.06 -3.11
C SER A 30 12.00 4.46 -2.49
N GLN A 31 12.00 4.57 -1.16
CA GLN A 31 11.98 5.85 -0.44
C GLN A 31 10.76 6.71 -0.80
N LYS A 32 9.64 6.04 -1.08
CA LYS A 32 8.38 6.69 -1.49
C LYS A 32 7.24 6.34 -0.54
N PHE A 33 7.54 5.86 0.66
CA PHE A 33 6.52 5.36 1.56
C PHE A 33 5.48 6.44 1.92
N VAL A 34 5.94 7.59 2.43
CA VAL A 34 5.03 8.66 2.86
C VAL A 34 4.20 9.16 1.68
N TRP A 35 4.87 9.38 0.54
CA TRP A 35 4.18 9.81 -0.68
C TRP A 35 3.14 8.79 -1.13
N GLY A 36 3.50 7.49 -1.13
CA GLY A 36 2.60 6.43 -1.59
C GLY A 36 1.40 6.25 -0.67
N VAL A 37 1.62 6.28 0.64
CA VAL A 37 0.53 6.16 1.61
C VAL A 37 -0.44 7.33 1.46
N GLU A 38 0.07 8.55 1.26
CA GLU A 38 -0.78 9.72 1.03
C GLU A 38 -1.68 9.50 -0.18
N LYS A 39 -1.12 8.94 -1.28
CA LYS A 39 -1.90 8.63 -2.48
C LYS A 39 -3.00 7.62 -2.16
N VAL A 40 -2.67 6.54 -1.45
CA VAL A 40 -3.65 5.52 -1.08
C VAL A 40 -4.78 6.12 -0.25
N LEU A 41 -4.45 6.95 0.75
CA LEU A 41 -5.45 7.55 1.63
C LEU A 41 -6.37 8.53 0.90
N ASN A 42 -5.87 9.17 -0.15
CA ASN A 42 -6.64 10.09 -0.99
C ASN A 42 -7.32 9.40 -2.17
N LYS A 43 -7.24 8.07 -2.23
CA LYS A 43 -7.82 7.26 -3.31
C LYS A 43 -7.29 7.66 -4.69
N HIS A 44 -6.00 7.98 -4.75
CA HIS A 44 -5.31 8.27 -6.01
C HIS A 44 -4.46 7.07 -6.40
N GLY A 45 -4.73 6.50 -7.57
CA GLY A 45 -3.91 5.44 -8.11
C GLY A 45 -2.54 5.95 -8.55
N PHE A 46 -1.56 5.04 -8.58
CA PHE A 46 -0.22 5.39 -9.05
C PHE A 46 0.55 4.13 -9.45
N VAL A 47 1.62 4.36 -10.20
CA VAL A 47 2.55 3.31 -10.60
C VAL A 47 3.97 3.80 -10.35
N ILE A 48 4.78 2.99 -9.68
CA ILE A 48 6.22 3.24 -9.51
C ILE A 48 6.92 1.94 -9.90
N ASN A 49 7.58 1.94 -11.07
CA ASN A 49 8.15 0.73 -11.65
C ASN A 49 7.04 -0.33 -11.78
N GLU A 50 7.21 -1.52 -11.20
CA GLU A 50 6.19 -2.58 -11.25
C GLU A 50 5.29 -2.59 -10.02
N THR A 51 5.37 -1.58 -9.16
CA THR A 51 4.54 -1.46 -7.95
C THR A 51 3.42 -0.48 -8.25
N TYR A 52 2.17 -0.89 -8.04
CA TYR A 52 1.05 -0.02 -8.38
C TYR A 52 -0.13 -0.22 -7.42
N CYS A 53 -0.97 0.82 -7.40
CA CYS A 53 -2.22 0.84 -6.67
C CYS A 53 -3.26 1.51 -7.56
N HIS A 54 -4.42 0.88 -7.74
CA HIS A 54 -5.50 1.43 -8.53
C HIS A 54 -6.80 1.41 -7.74
N PHE A 55 -7.59 2.46 -7.98
CA PHE A 55 -8.94 2.55 -7.45
C PHE A 55 -9.93 2.40 -8.60
N PRO A 56 -11.15 1.89 -8.34
CA PRO A 56 -12.11 1.70 -9.42
C PRO A 56 -12.53 3.03 -10.05
N ASP A 57 -12.75 2.98 -11.37
CA ASP A 57 -13.27 4.12 -12.12
C ASP A 57 -14.43 3.62 -12.98
N TYR A 58 -15.64 3.75 -12.44
CA TYR A 58 -16.85 3.28 -13.12
C TYR A 58 -17.27 4.14 -14.30
N LYS A 59 -16.62 5.30 -14.47
CA LYS A 59 -16.83 6.17 -15.62
C LYS A 59 -15.99 5.76 -16.84
N ASP A 60 -14.94 4.98 -16.59
CA ASP A 60 -14.12 4.45 -17.66
C ASP A 60 -14.89 3.35 -18.39
N PRO A 61 -14.90 3.33 -19.74
CA PRO A 61 -15.60 2.27 -20.47
C PRO A 61 -14.95 0.89 -20.35
N ASP A 62 -13.69 0.81 -19.91
CA ASP A 62 -12.99 -0.46 -19.73
C ASP A 62 -13.52 -1.21 -18.51
N PRO A 63 -14.09 -2.44 -18.70
CA PRO A 63 -14.59 -3.22 -17.58
C PRO A 63 -13.52 -3.54 -16.52
N GLU A 64 -12.25 -3.55 -16.90
CA GLU A 64 -11.15 -3.81 -15.94
C GLU A 64 -11.02 -2.70 -14.91
N CYS A 65 -11.57 -1.52 -15.17
CA CYS A 65 -11.60 -0.42 -14.22
C CYS A 65 -12.80 -0.50 -13.28
N HIS A 66 -13.68 -1.49 -13.46
CA HIS A 66 -14.90 -1.66 -12.69
C HIS A 66 -14.72 -2.80 -11.69
N PHE A 67 -14.24 -2.49 -10.50
CA PHE A 67 -14.08 -3.47 -9.42
C PHE A 67 -14.43 -2.80 -8.10
N GLU A 68 -14.66 -3.59 -7.05
CA GLU A 68 -14.88 -3.05 -5.71
C GLU A 68 -13.63 -3.22 -4.88
N GLY A 69 -13.22 -2.14 -4.19
CA GLY A 69 -12.08 -2.18 -3.30
C GLY A 69 -10.87 -1.46 -3.85
N ILE A 70 -9.69 -1.94 -3.48
CA ILE A 70 -8.41 -1.37 -3.89
C ILE A 70 -7.59 -2.47 -4.55
N MET A 71 -7.04 -2.18 -5.72
CA MET A 71 -6.15 -3.09 -6.43
C MET A 71 -4.71 -2.75 -6.07
N PHE A 72 -4.00 -3.71 -5.51
CA PHE A 72 -2.57 -3.61 -5.25
C PHE A 72 -1.82 -4.55 -6.16
N GLY A 73 -0.69 -4.09 -6.69
CA GLY A 73 0.14 -4.92 -7.56
C GLY A 73 1.62 -4.72 -7.33
N VAL A 74 2.36 -5.79 -7.55
CA VAL A 74 3.81 -5.83 -7.57
C VAL A 74 4.23 -6.67 -8.77
N TRP A 75 5.54 -6.79 -9.01
CA TRP A 75 6.04 -7.54 -10.16
C TRP A 75 5.45 -8.96 -10.24
N GLU A 76 5.37 -9.64 -9.09
CA GLU A 76 5.00 -11.07 -9.06
C GLU A 76 3.51 -11.32 -8.93
N GLY A 77 2.69 -10.28 -8.71
CA GLY A 77 1.26 -10.54 -8.53
C GLY A 77 0.43 -9.31 -8.29
N GLU A 78 -0.89 -9.55 -8.26
CA GLU A 78 -1.89 -8.49 -8.11
C GLU A 78 -3.03 -9.04 -7.25
N VAL A 79 -3.61 -8.17 -6.43
CA VAL A 79 -4.75 -8.55 -5.60
C VAL A 79 -5.69 -7.36 -5.44
N ILE A 80 -7.00 -7.64 -5.39
CA ILE A 80 -8.01 -6.65 -5.05
C ILE A 80 -8.55 -7.01 -3.67
N VAL A 81 -8.52 -6.04 -2.76
CA VAL A 81 -9.04 -6.23 -1.40
C VAL A 81 -10.11 -5.17 -1.11
N PRO A 82 -11.03 -5.45 -0.18
CA PRO A 82 -11.98 -4.41 0.24
C PRO A 82 -11.25 -3.17 0.76
N GLU A 83 -11.87 -2.00 0.59
CA GLU A 83 -11.25 -0.74 1.05
C GLU A 83 -10.84 -0.82 2.51
N SER A 84 -11.71 -1.37 3.37
CA SER A 84 -11.41 -1.48 4.80
C SER A 84 -10.13 -2.28 5.06
N VAL A 85 -9.93 -3.35 4.30
CA VAL A 85 -8.73 -4.18 4.41
C VAL A 85 -7.50 -3.40 3.95
N GLY A 86 -7.60 -2.73 2.80
CA GLY A 86 -6.51 -1.91 2.28
C GLY A 86 -6.07 -0.81 3.24
N PHE A 87 -7.04 -0.09 3.81
CA PHE A 87 -6.74 0.98 4.76
C PHE A 87 -6.20 0.44 6.08
N ASN A 88 -6.65 -0.74 6.53
CA ASN A 88 -6.09 -1.38 7.70
C ASN A 88 -4.61 -1.75 7.49
N TYR A 89 -4.27 -2.23 6.29
CA TYR A 89 -2.85 -2.49 5.96
C TYR A 89 -2.06 -1.19 5.91
N ALA A 90 -2.62 -0.11 5.37
CA ALA A 90 -1.94 1.18 5.36
C ALA A 90 -1.64 1.65 6.78
N LYS A 91 -2.60 1.51 7.69
CA LYS A 91 -2.43 1.86 9.10
C LYS A 91 -1.34 1.02 9.76
N LEU A 92 -1.37 -0.29 9.54
CA LEU A 92 -0.37 -1.20 10.10
C LEU A 92 1.01 -0.90 9.52
N ALA A 93 1.08 -0.64 8.21
CA ALA A 93 2.33 -0.28 7.56
C ALA A 93 2.93 1.01 8.14
N CYS A 94 2.08 2.00 8.41
CA CYS A 94 2.54 3.26 9.02
C CYS A 94 3.15 3.00 10.41
N ALA A 95 2.51 2.16 11.23
CA ALA A 95 3.04 1.85 12.55
C ALA A 95 4.41 1.17 12.46
N LYS A 96 4.55 0.24 11.51
CA LYS A 96 5.82 -0.47 11.31
C LYS A 96 6.88 0.45 10.70
N TYR A 97 6.48 1.31 9.77
CA TYR A 97 7.38 2.27 9.14
C TYR A 97 8.02 3.19 10.19
N LEU A 98 7.23 3.66 11.17
CA LEU A 98 7.75 4.56 12.20
C LEU A 98 8.74 3.89 13.14
N GLN A 99 8.74 2.57 13.23
CA GLN A 99 9.77 1.85 13.98
C GLN A 99 11.13 1.94 13.26
N LEU A 100 11.11 2.03 11.94
CA LEU A 100 12.33 2.15 11.12
C LEU A 100 12.72 3.60 10.88
N HIS A 101 11.74 4.48 10.81
CA HIS A 101 11.93 5.89 10.44
C HIS A 101 11.19 6.82 11.41
N PRO A 102 11.64 6.90 12.69
CA PRO A 102 10.98 7.75 13.69
C PRO A 102 11.05 9.23 13.36
N GLU A 103 11.97 9.63 12.47
CA GLU A 103 12.09 11.02 12.03
C GLU A 103 10.85 11.51 11.28
N ASP A 104 10.04 10.59 10.74
CA ASP A 104 8.84 10.93 9.98
C ASP A 104 7.55 10.88 10.81
N THR A 105 7.67 10.83 12.14
CA THR A 105 6.52 10.67 13.04
C THR A 105 5.44 11.72 12.80
N LYS A 106 5.81 13.00 12.65
CA LYS A 106 4.82 14.05 12.43
C LYS A 106 4.06 13.87 11.13
N LYS A 107 4.79 13.57 10.06
CA LYS A 107 4.19 13.39 8.72
C LYS A 107 3.22 12.22 8.72
N VAL A 108 3.65 11.09 9.29
CA VAL A 108 2.85 9.87 9.29
C VAL A 108 1.63 10.01 10.19
N ASN A 109 1.79 10.62 11.37
CA ASN A 109 0.65 10.85 12.26
C ASN A 109 -0.40 11.75 11.61
N TYR A 110 0.04 12.76 10.85
CA TYR A 110 -0.88 13.60 10.10
C TYR A 110 -1.67 12.75 9.07
N LEU A 111 -0.97 11.87 8.34
CA LEU A 111 -1.63 10.99 7.37
C LEU A 111 -2.66 10.07 8.05
N LEU A 112 -2.34 9.57 9.24
CA LEU A 112 -3.26 8.70 9.96
C LEU A 112 -4.56 9.40 10.35
N THR A 113 -4.54 10.73 10.50
CA THR A 113 -5.77 11.49 10.75
C THR A 113 -6.67 11.55 9.52
N GLN A 114 -6.14 11.22 8.34
CA GLN A 114 -6.89 11.25 7.08
C GLN A 114 -7.56 9.90 6.77
N LEU A 115 -7.34 8.89 7.60
CA LEU A 115 -7.94 7.56 7.37
C LEU A 115 -9.47 7.67 7.43
N PRO A 116 -10.14 7.07 6.42
CA PRO A 116 -11.60 7.06 6.40
C PRO A 116 -12.20 6.24 7.52
#